data_741dfde63976af58368051cc0d647d80
#
_entry.id   741dfde63976af58368051cc0d647d80
#
_cell.length_a   1.000
_cell.length_b   1.000
_cell.length_c   1.000
_cell.angle_alpha   90.00
_cell.angle_beta   90.00
_cell.angle_gamma   90.00
#
_symmetry.space_group_name_H-M   'P 1'
#
loop_
_entity.id
_entity.type
_entity.pdbx_description
1 polymer ?
#
loop_
_entity_poly.entity_id
_entity_poly.type
_entity_poly.pdbx_seq_one_letter_code
_entity_poly.pdbx_strand_id
1 'polypeptide(L)'
;MKQHKLLLASLTMAALLLSGCATAAGSASTPANVSTPAAPPETGNAGNHGGGHNAGGSSSPEATIDGPSDAALMVCGKQPMDRLKSILDLDADPHTANDWADNTFTCTYHLDEGALKISVKEDKDQATARTTFDAMQGLAKDAKPIEGLANLGFPAYETADGSAVFQKDSFVLHVDGTNLPATLGPENITRNALAYQLSTTILACWVEHP
;
A
#
# COMPACT_ATOMS: atom_id res chain seq x y z
N MET A 1 -16.94 35.18 47.93
CA MET A 1 -17.53 33.85 47.86
C MET A 1 -17.95 33.62 46.41
N LYS A 2 -17.15 32.85 45.64
CA LYS A 2 -17.45 32.50 44.21
C LYS A 2 -17.67 31.00 44.17
N GLN A 3 -18.87 30.59 43.76
CA GLN A 3 -19.30 29.20 43.65
C GLN A 3 -18.67 28.55 42.43
N HIS A 4 -17.97 27.43 42.66
CA HIS A 4 -17.50 26.53 41.59
C HIS A 4 -18.67 25.65 41.13
N LYS A 5 -19.08 25.85 39.85
CA LYS A 5 -20.00 24.92 39.18
C LYS A 5 -19.20 23.77 38.59
N LEU A 6 -19.35 22.59 39.17
CA LEU A 6 -18.86 21.33 38.65
C LEU A 6 -19.74 20.94 37.46
N LEU A 7 -19.17 20.94 36.26
CA LEU A 7 -19.77 20.36 35.05
C LEU A 7 -19.27 18.90 34.94
N LEU A 8 -20.18 17.97 35.18
CA LEU A 8 -20.03 16.55 34.90
C LEU A 8 -20.13 16.34 33.38
N ALA A 9 -19.01 16.02 32.76
CA ALA A 9 -18.97 15.61 31.36
C ALA A 9 -19.28 14.12 31.26
N SER A 10 -20.40 13.81 30.64
CA SER A 10 -20.84 12.45 30.33
C SER A 10 -19.98 11.86 29.20
N LEU A 11 -19.27 10.77 29.51
CA LEU A 11 -18.49 9.98 28.55
C LEU A 11 -19.44 9.08 27.77
N THR A 12 -19.77 9.43 26.54
CA THR A 12 -20.45 8.53 25.60
C THR A 12 -19.41 7.73 24.82
N MET A 13 -19.33 6.43 25.14
CA MET A 13 -18.56 5.44 24.38
C MET A 13 -19.24 5.19 23.04
N ALA A 14 -18.66 5.66 21.96
CA ALA A 14 -19.04 5.28 20.60
C ALA A 14 -18.29 4.00 20.21
N ALA A 15 -19.03 2.88 20.09
CA ALA A 15 -18.52 1.63 19.57
C ALA A 15 -18.31 1.76 18.04
N LEU A 16 -17.07 1.73 17.59
CA LEU A 16 -16.71 1.66 16.19
C LEU A 16 -16.90 0.22 15.68
N LEU A 17 -17.88 0.02 14.83
CA LEU A 17 -18.07 -1.21 14.06
C LEU A 17 -17.00 -1.25 12.95
N LEU A 18 -16.04 -2.17 13.10
CA LEU A 18 -15.14 -2.54 12.00
C LEU A 18 -15.96 -3.28 10.93
N SER A 19 -16.18 -2.61 9.81
CA SER A 19 -16.72 -3.26 8.62
C SER A 19 -15.59 -4.03 7.94
N GLY A 20 -15.55 -5.34 8.22
CA GLY A 20 -14.62 -6.25 7.56
C GLY A 20 -14.96 -6.42 6.08
N CYS A 21 -13.92 -6.55 5.24
CA CYS A 21 -14.02 -6.94 3.84
C CYS A 21 -14.71 -8.31 3.75
N ALA A 22 -15.88 -8.36 3.10
CA ALA A 22 -16.61 -9.59 2.88
C ALA A 22 -15.98 -10.39 1.73
N THR A 23 -15.28 -11.47 2.05
CA THR A 23 -14.87 -12.49 1.09
C THR A 23 -16.08 -13.34 0.70
N ALA A 24 -16.37 -13.38 -0.60
CA ALA A 24 -17.35 -14.29 -1.16
C ALA A 24 -16.83 -15.74 -1.07
N ALA A 25 -17.45 -16.54 -0.18
CA ALA A 25 -17.18 -17.97 -0.06
C ALA A 25 -17.76 -18.72 -1.25
N GLY A 26 -16.90 -19.26 -2.11
CA GLY A 26 -17.27 -20.24 -3.16
C GLY A 26 -17.55 -21.59 -2.53
N SER A 27 -18.71 -22.17 -2.87
CA SER A 27 -19.19 -23.45 -2.40
C SER A 27 -18.31 -24.62 -2.84
N ALA A 28 -17.87 -25.43 -1.89
CA ALA A 28 -17.21 -26.70 -2.11
C ALA A 28 -18.25 -27.77 -2.52
N SER A 29 -18.04 -28.37 -3.69
CA SER A 29 -18.73 -29.59 -4.09
C SER A 29 -17.82 -30.80 -3.88
N THR A 30 -18.30 -31.77 -3.11
CA THR A 30 -17.65 -33.02 -2.76
C THR A 30 -17.58 -33.97 -3.94
N PRO A 31 -16.51 -34.80 -4.14
CA PRO A 31 -16.42 -35.77 -5.21
C PRO A 31 -17.06 -37.11 -4.82
N ALA A 32 -17.83 -37.67 -5.72
CA ALA A 32 -18.26 -39.06 -5.67
C ALA A 32 -17.28 -39.95 -6.44
N ASN A 33 -16.88 -41.03 -5.78
CA ASN A 33 -16.00 -42.07 -6.18
C ASN A 33 -16.72 -43.08 -7.12
N VAL A 34 -16.15 -43.44 -8.27
CA VAL A 34 -16.43 -44.73 -8.95
C VAL A 34 -15.24 -45.22 -9.76
N SER A 35 -15.01 -46.48 -9.58
CA SER A 35 -13.96 -47.45 -9.91
C SER A 35 -13.54 -47.61 -11.39
N THR A 36 -12.27 -48.05 -11.51
CA THR A 36 -11.56 -48.66 -12.65
C THR A 36 -12.26 -49.90 -13.22
N PRO A 37 -12.06 -50.30 -14.55
CA PRO A 37 -11.02 -51.30 -14.78
C PRO A 37 -10.20 -51.18 -16.11
N ALA A 38 -8.98 -51.68 -15.99
CA ALA A 38 -8.06 -52.45 -16.81
C ALA A 38 -7.98 -52.35 -18.34
N ALA A 39 -6.74 -52.33 -18.79
CA ALA A 39 -6.08 -52.38 -20.08
C ALA A 39 -6.40 -53.68 -20.92
N PRO A 40 -5.85 -53.93 -22.12
CA PRO A 40 -4.47 -53.81 -22.56
C PRO A 40 -4.26 -53.47 -24.09
N PRO A 41 -3.13 -53.83 -24.75
CA PRO A 41 -2.19 -52.95 -25.42
C PRO A 41 -2.14 -53.14 -26.96
N GLU A 42 -1.47 -52.23 -27.70
CA GLU A 42 -0.72 -52.59 -28.92
C GLU A 42 0.17 -51.43 -29.44
N THR A 43 1.41 -51.70 -29.46
CA THR A 43 2.47 -51.71 -30.47
C THR A 43 2.63 -50.56 -31.45
N GLY A 44 3.77 -49.91 -31.35
CA GLY A 44 4.75 -49.82 -32.47
C GLY A 44 4.76 -48.56 -33.28
N ASN A 45 5.77 -47.71 -33.20
CA ASN A 45 6.81 -47.65 -34.20
C ASN A 45 7.93 -46.66 -33.83
N ALA A 46 9.14 -47.09 -34.15
CA ALA A 46 10.40 -46.42 -33.93
C ALA A 46 10.58 -45.18 -34.83
N GLY A 47 11.17 -44.12 -34.30
CA GLY A 47 11.69 -42.99 -35.03
C GLY A 47 12.84 -42.35 -34.21
N ASN A 48 14.02 -42.81 -34.47
CA ASN A 48 15.31 -42.39 -33.91
C ASN A 48 15.67 -41.00 -34.44
N HIS A 49 15.92 -40.01 -33.58
CA HIS A 49 16.93 -38.99 -33.83
C HIS A 49 17.56 -38.53 -32.51
N GLY A 50 18.85 -38.83 -32.46
CA GLY A 50 19.72 -38.48 -31.36
C GLY A 50 20.10 -37.02 -31.35
N GLY A 51 20.63 -36.61 -30.23
CA GLY A 51 21.51 -35.43 -30.19
C GLY A 51 21.35 -34.51 -29.02
N GLY A 52 22.30 -34.58 -28.09
CA GLY A 52 22.76 -33.39 -27.40
C GLY A 52 22.17 -33.10 -26.01
N HIS A 53 22.73 -33.80 -25.01
CA HIS A 53 22.74 -33.27 -23.64
C HIS A 53 23.59 -31.97 -23.63
N ASN A 54 22.93 -30.83 -23.57
CA ASN A 54 23.60 -29.61 -23.15
C ASN A 54 22.99 -29.18 -21.81
N ALA A 55 23.69 -29.49 -20.75
CA ALA A 55 23.46 -28.91 -19.44
C ALA A 55 23.90 -27.43 -19.51
N GLY A 56 23.05 -26.61 -20.07
CA GLY A 56 23.14 -25.17 -20.01
C GLY A 56 22.25 -24.69 -18.88
N GLY A 57 22.85 -24.25 -17.80
CA GLY A 57 22.12 -23.48 -16.78
C GLY A 57 21.43 -22.29 -17.45
N SER A 58 20.13 -22.38 -17.62
CA SER A 58 19.31 -21.21 -17.89
C SER A 58 19.28 -20.38 -16.62
N SER A 59 20.23 -19.45 -16.47
CA SER A 59 19.92 -18.22 -15.80
C SER A 59 18.78 -17.59 -16.62
N SER A 60 17.56 -17.68 -16.10
CA SER A 60 16.47 -16.82 -16.56
C SER A 60 17.02 -15.39 -16.55
N PRO A 61 16.90 -14.65 -17.66
CA PRO A 61 17.13 -13.22 -17.56
C PRO A 61 16.19 -12.72 -16.48
N GLU A 62 16.75 -12.08 -15.47
CA GLU A 62 16.01 -11.26 -14.53
C GLU A 62 15.20 -10.30 -15.41
N ALA A 63 13.88 -10.51 -15.44
CA ALA A 63 13.00 -9.63 -16.17
C ALA A 63 13.17 -8.26 -15.50
N THR A 64 13.86 -7.36 -16.16
CA THR A 64 13.83 -5.94 -15.83
C THR A 64 12.38 -5.54 -15.98
N ILE A 65 11.67 -5.36 -14.86
CA ILE A 65 10.31 -4.84 -14.86
C ILE A 65 10.46 -3.39 -15.31
N ASP A 66 10.09 -3.14 -16.58
CA ASP A 66 10.24 -1.82 -17.22
C ASP A 66 9.09 -0.87 -16.80
N GLY A 67 8.59 -1.00 -15.55
CA GLY A 67 7.50 -0.21 -15.03
C GLY A 67 7.24 -0.46 -13.54
N PRO A 68 6.28 0.28 -12.93
CA PRO A 68 5.93 0.13 -11.53
C PRO A 68 5.25 -1.22 -11.27
N SER A 69 5.49 -1.79 -10.09
CA SER A 69 4.81 -2.99 -9.61
C SER A 69 3.33 -2.72 -9.31
N ASP A 70 2.54 -3.80 -9.20
CA ASP A 70 1.14 -3.69 -8.78
C ASP A 70 1.02 -3.01 -7.42
N ALA A 71 1.94 -3.26 -6.48
CA ALA A 71 1.98 -2.62 -5.18
C ALA A 71 2.17 -1.09 -5.28
N ALA A 72 3.04 -0.63 -6.20
CA ALA A 72 3.21 0.80 -6.43
C ALA A 72 1.98 1.41 -7.12
N LEU A 73 1.39 0.73 -8.09
CA LEU A 73 0.19 1.21 -8.79
C LEU A 73 -1.02 1.39 -7.86
N MET A 74 -1.08 0.65 -6.75
CA MET A 74 -2.17 0.75 -5.76
C MET A 74 -2.33 2.15 -5.18
N VAL A 75 -1.28 2.97 -5.13
CA VAL A 75 -1.37 4.34 -4.56
C VAL A 75 -2.19 5.31 -5.39
N CYS A 76 -2.48 4.98 -6.67
CA CYS A 76 -3.44 5.67 -7.53
C CYS A 76 -4.77 4.91 -7.65
N GLY A 77 -4.91 3.81 -6.91
CA GLY A 77 -6.04 2.90 -6.99
C GLY A 77 -7.27 3.38 -6.25
N LYS A 78 -8.31 2.54 -6.33
CA LYS A 78 -9.63 2.85 -5.74
C LYS A 78 -9.58 3.04 -4.23
N GLN A 79 -8.79 2.27 -3.51
CA GLN A 79 -8.80 2.23 -2.05
C GLN A 79 -8.28 3.53 -1.40
N PRO A 80 -7.09 4.07 -1.76
CA PRO A 80 -6.67 5.39 -1.27
C PRO A 80 -7.59 6.50 -1.78
N MET A 81 -8.17 6.39 -2.98
CA MET A 81 -9.15 7.33 -3.51
C MET A 81 -10.41 7.38 -2.65
N ASP A 82 -11.04 6.23 -2.38
CA ASP A 82 -12.23 6.13 -1.53
C ASP A 82 -11.95 6.64 -0.11
N ARG A 83 -10.75 6.32 0.41
CA ARG A 83 -10.34 6.80 1.73
C ARG A 83 -10.19 8.32 1.77
N LEU A 84 -9.53 8.89 0.77
CA LEU A 84 -9.36 10.34 0.65
C LEU A 84 -10.71 11.06 0.57
N LYS A 85 -11.62 10.56 -0.29
CA LYS A 85 -12.98 11.07 -0.40
C LYS A 85 -13.73 11.03 0.92
N SER A 86 -13.68 9.90 1.61
CA SER A 86 -14.35 9.72 2.91
C SER A 86 -13.81 10.66 3.98
N ILE A 87 -12.50 10.92 4.01
CA ILE A 87 -11.89 11.81 5.00
C ILE A 87 -12.24 13.27 4.74
N LEU A 88 -12.23 13.67 3.46
CA LEU A 88 -12.43 15.07 3.06
C LEU A 88 -13.87 15.41 2.69
N ASP A 89 -14.78 14.42 2.71
CA ASP A 89 -16.19 14.53 2.32
C ASP A 89 -16.35 15.07 0.87
N LEU A 90 -15.61 14.46 -0.08
CA LEU A 90 -15.64 14.89 -1.47
C LEU A 90 -16.80 14.24 -2.22
N ASP A 91 -17.57 15.03 -2.95
CA ASP A 91 -18.71 14.58 -3.77
C ASP A 91 -18.26 13.70 -4.96
N ALA A 92 -17.08 13.98 -5.52
CA ALA A 92 -16.53 13.30 -6.70
C ALA A 92 -15.08 12.87 -6.47
N ASP A 93 -14.60 11.96 -7.33
CA ASP A 93 -13.20 11.57 -7.34
C ASP A 93 -12.34 12.75 -7.81
N PRO A 94 -11.29 13.16 -7.07
CA PRO A 94 -10.36 14.17 -7.54
C PRO A 94 -9.61 13.68 -8.78
N HIS A 95 -9.27 14.62 -9.67
CA HIS A 95 -8.42 14.29 -10.82
C HIS A 95 -7.06 13.81 -10.35
N THR A 96 -6.55 12.75 -10.98
CA THR A 96 -5.21 12.22 -10.68
C THR A 96 -4.30 12.31 -11.90
N ALA A 97 -3.01 12.56 -11.64
CA ALA A 97 -1.92 12.40 -12.60
C ALA A 97 -0.88 11.46 -12.01
N ASN A 98 -0.25 10.64 -12.84
CA ASN A 98 0.81 9.74 -12.38
C ASN A 98 2.06 9.85 -13.23
N ASP A 99 3.19 9.46 -12.64
CA ASP A 99 4.50 9.45 -13.26
C ASP A 99 5.32 8.26 -12.74
N TRP A 100 6.18 7.72 -13.60
CA TRP A 100 7.16 6.70 -13.24
C TRP A 100 8.55 7.13 -13.67
N ALA A 101 9.40 7.42 -12.72
CA ALA A 101 10.78 7.82 -12.96
C ALA A 101 11.70 7.32 -11.84
N ASP A 102 12.89 6.89 -12.18
CA ASP A 102 13.92 6.47 -11.22
C ASP A 102 13.40 5.42 -10.20
N ASN A 103 12.67 4.41 -10.65
CA ASN A 103 12.01 3.39 -9.84
C ASN A 103 11.08 4.00 -8.77
N THR A 104 10.47 5.11 -9.06
CA THR A 104 9.50 5.77 -8.18
C THR A 104 8.21 6.01 -8.94
N PHE A 105 7.13 5.40 -8.49
CA PHE A 105 5.80 5.70 -8.96
C PHE A 105 5.19 6.80 -8.09
N THR A 106 4.69 7.84 -8.72
CA THR A 106 4.05 8.97 -8.02
C THR A 106 2.64 9.15 -8.55
N CYS A 107 1.67 9.20 -7.65
CA CYS A 107 0.30 9.61 -7.91
C CYS A 107 0.04 10.98 -7.29
N THR A 108 -0.38 11.95 -8.10
CA THR A 108 -0.77 13.28 -7.65
C THR A 108 -2.29 13.41 -7.69
N TYR A 109 -2.91 13.67 -6.55
CA TYR A 109 -4.32 13.97 -6.40
C TYR A 109 -4.51 15.49 -6.40
N HIS A 110 -5.24 16.01 -7.37
CA HIS A 110 -5.56 17.42 -7.48
C HIS A 110 -6.85 17.74 -6.71
N LEU A 111 -6.69 18.39 -5.56
CA LEU A 111 -7.79 18.86 -4.72
C LEU A 111 -7.99 20.35 -4.95
N ASP A 112 -9.15 20.88 -4.57
CA ASP A 112 -9.45 22.32 -4.69
C ASP A 112 -8.47 23.17 -3.86
N GLU A 113 -8.02 22.63 -2.71
CA GLU A 113 -7.12 23.33 -1.79
C GLU A 113 -5.63 23.11 -2.10
N GLY A 114 -5.28 22.28 -3.08
CA GLY A 114 -3.89 21.99 -3.42
C GLY A 114 -3.67 20.58 -3.95
N ALA A 115 -2.44 20.12 -3.92
CA ALA A 115 -2.06 18.79 -4.40
C ALA A 115 -1.54 17.90 -3.27
N LEU A 116 -2.08 16.68 -3.20
CA LEU A 116 -1.55 15.59 -2.40
C LEU A 116 -0.74 14.67 -3.32
N LYS A 117 0.48 14.32 -2.94
CA LYS A 117 1.29 13.35 -3.68
C LYS A 117 1.48 12.09 -2.85
N ILE A 118 1.36 10.93 -3.49
CA ILE A 118 1.68 9.65 -2.89
C ILE A 118 2.68 8.96 -3.80
N SER A 119 3.88 8.67 -3.29
CA SER A 119 4.96 8.06 -4.04
C SER A 119 5.40 6.75 -3.42
N VAL A 120 5.76 5.79 -4.26
CA VAL A 120 6.39 4.53 -3.88
C VAL A 120 7.71 4.42 -4.61
N LYS A 121 8.81 4.47 -3.86
CA LYS A 121 10.13 4.10 -4.35
C LYS A 121 10.30 2.60 -4.22
N GLU A 122 10.64 1.95 -5.33
CA GLU A 122 10.96 0.53 -5.37
C GLU A 122 12.47 0.34 -5.40
N ASP A 123 12.99 -0.29 -4.38
CA ASP A 123 14.39 -0.66 -4.29
C ASP A 123 14.55 -2.18 -4.57
N LYS A 124 15.76 -2.60 -4.91
CA LYS A 124 16.03 -4.00 -5.26
C LYS A 124 15.83 -4.99 -4.09
N ASP A 125 15.95 -4.51 -2.86
CA ASP A 125 15.82 -5.30 -1.64
C ASP A 125 15.54 -4.41 -0.42
N GLN A 126 15.15 -5.03 0.69
CA GLN A 126 14.83 -4.36 1.94
C GLN A 126 16.00 -3.54 2.52
N ALA A 127 17.24 -4.02 2.37
CA ALA A 127 18.41 -3.30 2.90
C ALA A 127 18.65 -2.00 2.13
N THR A 128 18.45 -2.02 0.81
CA THR A 128 18.54 -0.83 -0.05
C THR A 128 17.40 0.13 0.27
N ALA A 129 16.15 -0.36 0.42
CA ALA A 129 15.00 0.46 0.82
C ALA A 129 15.21 1.12 2.19
N ARG A 130 15.82 0.39 3.13
CA ARG A 130 16.19 0.97 4.43
C ARG A 130 17.21 2.10 4.27
N THR A 131 18.21 1.94 3.41
CA THR A 131 19.20 2.98 3.12
C THR A 131 18.55 4.20 2.48
N THR A 132 17.63 3.99 1.53
CA THR A 132 16.83 5.07 0.91
C THR A 132 16.00 5.81 1.97
N PHE A 133 15.28 5.07 2.82
CA PHE A 133 14.50 5.65 3.91
C PHE A 133 15.35 6.50 4.87
N ASP A 134 16.48 5.97 5.34
CA ASP A 134 17.38 6.68 6.25
C ASP A 134 17.96 7.95 5.61
N ALA A 135 18.29 7.90 4.31
CA ALA A 135 18.75 9.06 3.55
C ALA A 135 17.65 10.13 3.42
N MET A 136 16.42 9.73 3.10
CA MET A 136 15.26 10.65 3.05
C MET A 136 15.01 11.29 4.41
N GLN A 137 15.03 10.49 5.50
CA GLN A 137 14.85 11.01 6.86
C GLN A 137 15.93 12.02 7.25
N GLY A 138 17.19 11.74 6.87
CA GLY A 138 18.32 12.64 7.16
C GLY A 138 18.26 13.98 6.41
N LEU A 139 17.58 14.03 5.26
CA LEU A 139 17.38 15.25 4.47
C LEU A 139 16.09 15.99 4.83
N ALA A 140 15.12 15.31 5.46
CA ALA A 140 13.84 15.89 5.82
C ALA A 140 13.97 16.89 6.97
N LYS A 141 13.36 18.06 6.80
CA LYS A 141 13.34 19.07 7.83
C LYS A 141 12.38 18.68 8.96
N ASP A 142 12.85 18.76 10.20
CA ASP A 142 12.05 18.49 11.41
C ASP A 142 11.39 17.08 11.38
N ALA A 143 12.07 16.10 10.80
CA ALA A 143 11.62 14.70 10.79
C ALA A 143 11.54 14.16 12.22
N LYS A 144 10.39 13.57 12.56
CA LYS A 144 10.14 12.93 13.84
C LYS A 144 9.76 11.47 13.61
N PRO A 145 10.41 10.51 14.26
CA PRO A 145 10.00 9.11 14.16
C PRO A 145 8.54 8.92 14.57
N ILE A 146 7.81 8.11 13.84
CA ILE A 146 6.51 7.58 14.25
C ILE A 146 6.82 6.30 15.04
N GLU A 147 6.46 6.24 16.31
CA GLU A 147 6.86 5.18 17.23
C GLU A 147 5.67 4.42 17.82
N GLY A 148 5.96 3.27 18.45
CA GLY A 148 4.98 2.44 19.12
C GLY A 148 4.01 1.79 18.11
N LEU A 149 2.76 1.61 18.49
CA LEU A 149 1.76 0.99 17.61
C LEU A 149 1.46 1.82 16.35
N ALA A 150 1.75 3.13 16.38
CA ALA A 150 1.49 4.02 15.26
C ALA A 150 2.42 3.77 14.05
N ASN A 151 3.58 3.15 14.24
CA ASN A 151 4.46 2.79 13.13
C ASN A 151 4.11 1.46 12.45
N LEU A 152 3.11 0.74 12.95
CA LEU A 152 2.68 -0.57 12.43
C LEU A 152 3.81 -1.64 12.39
N GLY A 153 4.87 -1.45 13.16
CA GLY A 153 6.05 -2.31 13.16
C GLY A 153 7.07 -1.99 12.04
N PHE A 154 6.85 -0.93 11.26
CA PHE A 154 7.75 -0.49 10.19
C PHE A 154 8.56 0.74 10.59
N PRO A 155 9.77 0.94 10.03
CA PRO A 155 10.43 2.23 10.10
C PRO A 155 9.52 3.32 9.53
N ALA A 156 9.30 4.39 10.29
CA ALA A 156 8.41 5.46 9.89
C ALA A 156 8.81 6.80 10.51
N TYR A 157 8.58 7.89 9.77
CA TYR A 157 8.70 9.25 10.28
C TYR A 157 7.64 10.16 9.66
N GLU A 158 7.39 11.28 10.32
CA GLU A 158 6.60 12.39 9.80
C GLU A 158 7.39 13.69 9.85
N THR A 159 6.99 14.67 9.06
CA THR A 159 7.53 16.03 9.08
C THR A 159 6.47 17.02 9.53
N ALA A 160 6.89 18.15 10.11
CA ALA A 160 5.95 19.17 10.62
C ALA A 160 5.11 19.82 9.51
N ASP A 161 5.56 19.75 8.27
CA ASP A 161 4.91 20.34 7.10
C ASP A 161 3.94 19.40 6.37
N GLY A 162 3.70 18.18 6.88
CA GLY A 162 2.62 17.31 6.45
C GLY A 162 3.03 16.14 5.57
N SER A 163 4.23 15.61 5.74
CA SER A 163 4.63 14.35 5.12
C SER A 163 4.64 13.20 6.10
N ALA A 164 4.32 12.00 5.62
CA ALA A 164 4.52 10.73 6.33
C ALA A 164 5.26 9.75 5.41
N VAL A 165 6.30 9.10 5.95
CA VAL A 165 7.15 8.15 5.21
C VAL A 165 7.25 6.86 5.99
N PHE A 166 7.08 5.74 5.28
CA PHE A 166 7.17 4.38 5.81
C PHE A 166 8.07 3.53 4.92
N GLN A 167 8.87 2.66 5.51
CA GLN A 167 9.60 1.64 4.75
C GLN A 167 9.02 0.26 5.08
N LYS A 168 8.60 -0.48 4.03
CA LYS A 168 8.11 -1.85 4.15
C LYS A 168 8.73 -2.70 3.03
N ASP A 169 9.38 -3.80 3.40
CA ASP A 169 10.08 -4.68 2.47
C ASP A 169 11.05 -3.90 1.57
N SER A 170 10.94 -4.01 0.25
CA SER A 170 11.75 -3.25 -0.72
C SER A 170 11.15 -1.90 -1.10
N PHE A 171 10.10 -1.44 -0.43
CA PHE A 171 9.39 -0.21 -0.76
C PHE A 171 9.61 0.90 0.27
N VAL A 172 9.67 2.15 -0.21
CA VAL A 172 9.53 3.36 0.61
C VAL A 172 8.30 4.11 0.14
N LEU A 173 7.26 4.12 0.98
CA LEU A 173 6.04 4.89 0.77
C LEU A 173 6.23 6.31 1.32
N HIS A 174 5.91 7.32 0.52
CA HIS A 174 5.91 8.72 0.92
C HIS A 174 4.57 9.36 0.57
N VAL A 175 3.84 9.81 1.58
CA VAL A 175 2.63 10.62 1.43
C VAL A 175 2.98 12.06 1.75
N ASP A 176 2.93 12.93 0.75
CA ASP A 176 3.36 14.33 0.79
C ASP A 176 2.14 15.26 0.70
N GLY A 177 1.77 15.85 1.83
CA GLY A 177 0.73 16.85 1.96
C GLY A 177 1.26 18.29 2.09
N THR A 178 2.54 18.54 1.78
CA THR A 178 3.18 19.86 1.98
C THR A 178 2.51 20.99 1.19
N ASN A 179 1.89 20.68 0.05
CA ASN A 179 1.17 21.64 -0.79
C ASN A 179 -0.31 21.82 -0.38
N LEU A 180 -0.71 21.23 0.73
CA LEU A 180 -2.07 21.36 1.28
C LEU A 180 -2.08 22.38 2.43
N PRO A 181 -3.23 22.99 2.74
CA PRO A 181 -3.39 23.83 3.94
C PRO A 181 -3.16 22.99 5.22
N ALA A 182 -2.93 23.66 6.33
CA ALA A 182 -2.65 22.99 7.61
C ALA A 182 -3.79 22.06 8.07
N THR A 183 -5.04 22.40 7.68
CA THR A 183 -6.25 21.62 7.95
C THR A 183 -7.13 21.58 6.72
N LEU A 184 -7.88 20.48 6.52
CA LEU A 184 -8.74 20.23 5.36
C LEU A 184 -10.05 19.58 5.80
N GLY A 185 -11.02 19.64 4.87
CA GLY A 185 -12.31 18.98 5.01
C GLY A 185 -13.18 19.53 6.15
N PRO A 186 -14.42 19.04 6.28
CA PRO A 186 -15.40 19.55 7.25
C PRO A 186 -14.97 19.28 8.72
N GLU A 187 -14.22 18.23 8.95
CA GLU A 187 -13.72 17.84 10.28
C GLU A 187 -12.40 18.57 10.66
N ASN A 188 -11.89 19.47 9.82
CA ASN A 188 -10.62 20.17 10.02
C ASN A 188 -9.46 19.23 10.31
N ILE A 189 -9.35 18.11 9.58
CA ILE A 189 -8.25 17.17 9.72
C ILE A 189 -6.92 17.86 9.38
N THR A 190 -5.90 17.65 10.19
CA THR A 190 -4.56 18.17 9.86
C THR A 190 -3.98 17.39 8.67
N ARG A 191 -3.18 18.07 7.83
CA ARG A 191 -2.50 17.40 6.70
C ARG A 191 -1.59 16.25 7.16
N ASN A 192 -0.99 16.33 8.37
CA ASN A 192 -0.25 15.21 8.97
C ASN A 192 -1.14 14.01 9.27
N ALA A 193 -2.32 14.24 9.88
CA ALA A 193 -3.26 13.18 10.16
C ALA A 193 -3.83 12.57 8.87
N LEU A 194 -4.04 13.37 7.83
CA LEU A 194 -4.43 12.90 6.50
C LEU A 194 -3.33 12.02 5.89
N ALA A 195 -2.06 12.50 5.87
CA ALA A 195 -0.93 11.76 5.35
C ALA A 195 -0.75 10.41 6.08
N TYR A 196 -0.85 10.41 7.40
CA TYR A 196 -0.79 9.21 8.22
C TYR A 196 -1.93 8.22 7.90
N GLN A 197 -3.19 8.68 7.84
CA GLN A 197 -4.33 7.81 7.56
C GLN A 197 -4.26 7.17 6.17
N LEU A 198 -3.79 7.90 5.15
CA LEU A 198 -3.59 7.35 3.81
C LEU A 198 -2.44 6.34 3.78
N SER A 199 -1.32 6.65 4.45
CA SER A 199 -0.20 5.71 4.57
C SER A 199 -0.65 4.38 5.19
N THR A 200 -1.37 4.41 6.30
CA THR A 200 -1.84 3.19 6.98
C THR A 200 -2.86 2.40 6.14
N THR A 201 -3.69 3.09 5.35
CA THR A 201 -4.61 2.46 4.41
C THR A 201 -3.85 1.68 3.32
N ILE A 202 -2.82 2.30 2.72
CA ILE A 202 -1.99 1.67 1.68
C ILE A 202 -1.20 0.49 2.25
N LEU A 203 -0.57 0.66 3.42
CA LEU A 203 0.20 -0.40 4.08
C LEU A 203 -0.66 -1.62 4.45
N ALA A 204 -1.91 -1.41 4.85
CA ALA A 204 -2.85 -2.50 5.11
C ALA A 204 -3.12 -3.32 3.84
N CYS A 205 -3.29 -2.65 2.69
CA CYS A 205 -3.46 -3.33 1.40
C CYS A 205 -2.25 -4.19 1.03
N TRP A 206 -1.04 -3.67 1.25
CA TRP A 206 0.20 -4.41 0.96
C TRP A 206 0.40 -5.62 1.87
N VAL A 207 -0.29 -5.70 3.00
CA VAL A 207 -0.30 -6.90 3.87
C VAL A 207 -1.29 -7.94 3.35
N GLU A 208 -2.43 -7.49 2.81
CA GLU A 208 -3.49 -8.37 2.30
C GLU A 208 -3.17 -8.93 0.91
N HIS A 209 -2.34 -8.23 0.13
CA HIS A 209 -1.96 -8.57 -1.26
C HIS A 209 -0.44 -8.51 -1.42
N PRO A 210 0.31 -9.49 -0.82
CA PRO A 210 1.77 -9.51 -0.87
C PRO A 210 2.30 -9.91 -2.26
#